data_8442a6e5f64d28973d0b9859e94181d6
#
_entry.id   8442a6e5f64d28973d0b9859e94181d6
#
_cell.length_a   1.000
_cell.length_b   1.000
_cell.length_c   1.000
_cell.angle_alpha   90.00
_cell.angle_beta   90.00
_cell.angle_gamma   90.00
#
_symmetry.space_group_name_H-M   'P 1'
#
loop_
_entity.id
_entity.type
_entity.pdbx_description
1 polymer ?
#
loop_
_entity_poly.entity_id
_entity_poly.type
_entity_poly.pdbx_seq_one_letter_code
_entity_poly.pdbx_strand_id
1 'polypeptide(L)'
;MLLSAPSGVRGTYYPAMEANADEASPAERVRALCDRDGEASVAAGCTEILRSGSWADRDLLIVLGGRHAVGEYARDEPARSEQGYWAPTWAARGLLYVWTDKAAPAVVAALRHEAWRVREMAAKVVATREIGSAGDVVAALADDPVARVRAAAARALRVIGEAQHTSAALALAHDSDVQVRVRGSKRWPG
;
A
#
# COMPACT_ATOMS: atom_id res chain seq x y z
N MET A 1 -26.86 30.87 23.38
CA MET A 1 -26.29 30.59 22.05
C MET A 1 -25.48 29.32 22.18
N LEU A 2 -26.13 28.18 21.94
CA LEU A 2 -25.55 26.82 22.13
C LEU A 2 -24.95 26.40 20.80
N LEU A 3 -23.61 26.25 20.77
CA LEU A 3 -22.87 25.71 19.65
C LEU A 3 -23.10 24.17 19.60
N SER A 4 -23.79 23.70 18.56
CA SER A 4 -23.92 22.28 18.25
C SER A 4 -22.54 21.71 17.91
N ALA A 5 -22.13 20.70 18.66
CA ALA A 5 -21.00 19.85 18.33
C ALA A 5 -21.32 18.99 17.09
N PRO A 6 -20.35 18.71 16.19
CA PRO A 6 -20.57 17.85 15.05
C PRO A 6 -20.80 16.41 15.53
N SER A 7 -21.83 15.79 14.97
CA SER A 7 -22.28 14.43 15.24
C SER A 7 -21.13 13.42 15.09
N GLY A 8 -20.88 12.68 16.16
CA GLY A 8 -19.80 11.74 16.30
C GLY A 8 -19.83 10.61 15.28
N VAL A 9 -18.65 10.31 14.77
CA VAL A 9 -18.29 9.00 14.24
C VAL A 9 -18.44 8.02 15.41
N ARG A 10 -19.50 7.23 15.40
CA ARG A 10 -19.66 6.14 16.35
C ARG A 10 -18.69 5.05 15.96
N GLY A 11 -17.55 4.96 16.66
CA GLY A 11 -16.71 3.79 16.61
C GLY A 11 -17.53 2.57 17.08
N THR A 12 -18.01 1.78 16.14
CA THR A 12 -18.67 0.52 16.45
C THR A 12 -17.56 -0.48 16.73
N TYR A 13 -17.33 -0.79 18.01
CA TYR A 13 -16.42 -1.85 18.45
C TYR A 13 -16.90 -3.19 17.87
N TYR A 14 -16.05 -3.86 17.08
CA TYR A 14 -16.35 -5.15 16.43
C TYR A 14 -15.47 -6.27 16.97
N PRO A 15 -15.84 -6.92 18.09
CA PRO A 15 -15.09 -8.06 18.62
C PRO A 15 -15.03 -9.24 17.65
N ALA A 16 -16.02 -9.39 16.77
CA ALA A 16 -16.04 -10.43 15.73
C ALA A 16 -14.94 -10.24 14.66
N MET A 17 -14.46 -9.03 14.42
CA MET A 17 -13.38 -8.76 13.46
C MET A 17 -12.01 -9.09 14.06
N GLU A 18 -11.84 -8.93 15.37
CA GLU A 18 -10.61 -9.35 16.06
C GLU A 18 -10.48 -10.88 16.10
N ALA A 19 -11.58 -11.61 16.33
CA ALA A 19 -11.60 -13.07 16.33
C ALA A 19 -11.27 -13.69 14.96
N ASN A 20 -11.69 -13.05 13.85
CA ASN A 20 -11.42 -13.52 12.49
C ASN A 20 -10.10 -12.98 11.91
N ALA A 21 -9.39 -12.11 12.62
CA ALA A 21 -8.15 -11.50 12.14
C ALA A 21 -7.02 -12.52 11.92
N ASP A 22 -7.09 -13.67 12.57
CA ASP A 22 -6.07 -14.72 12.51
C ASP A 22 -6.31 -15.75 11.40
N GLU A 23 -7.56 -16.02 11.01
CA GLU A 23 -7.91 -17.10 10.09
C GLU A 23 -8.08 -16.64 8.65
N ALA A 24 -8.61 -15.43 8.42
CA ALA A 24 -8.88 -14.91 7.09
C ALA A 24 -7.65 -14.23 6.46
N SER A 25 -7.44 -14.46 5.17
CA SER A 25 -6.42 -13.75 4.40
C SER A 25 -6.74 -12.24 4.29
N PRO A 26 -5.74 -11.38 4.04
CA PRO A 26 -5.98 -9.96 3.82
C PRO A 26 -7.02 -9.67 2.72
N ALA A 27 -7.04 -10.48 1.66
CA ALA A 27 -8.01 -10.33 0.57
C ALA A 27 -9.44 -10.62 1.03
N GLU A 28 -9.63 -11.68 1.81
CA GLU A 28 -10.94 -12.06 2.36
C GLU A 28 -11.47 -11.00 3.32
N ARG A 29 -10.61 -10.49 4.21
CA ARG A 29 -11.00 -9.43 5.16
C ARG A 29 -11.40 -8.14 4.43
N VAL A 30 -10.64 -7.72 3.43
CA VAL A 30 -10.98 -6.53 2.62
C VAL A 30 -12.28 -6.75 1.84
N ARG A 31 -12.50 -7.94 1.27
CA ARG A 31 -13.75 -8.26 0.57
C ARG A 31 -14.94 -8.17 1.50
N ALA A 32 -14.89 -8.80 2.67
CA ALA A 32 -15.96 -8.73 3.66
C ALA A 32 -16.27 -7.29 4.10
N LEU A 33 -15.23 -6.43 4.20
CA LEU A 33 -15.42 -5.02 4.49
C LEU A 33 -16.09 -4.29 3.32
N CYS A 34 -15.71 -4.60 2.07
CA CYS A 34 -16.34 -4.02 0.88
C CYS A 34 -17.82 -4.42 0.75
N ASP A 35 -18.16 -5.65 1.09
CA ASP A 35 -19.55 -6.15 1.09
C ASP A 35 -20.41 -5.38 2.11
N ARG A 36 -19.83 -4.94 3.23
CA ARG A 36 -20.51 -4.18 4.29
C ARG A 36 -20.59 -2.68 3.99
N ASP A 37 -19.47 -2.05 3.64
CA ASP A 37 -19.31 -0.59 3.62
C ASP A 37 -19.23 -0.01 2.19
N GLY A 38 -19.15 -0.87 1.19
CA GLY A 38 -18.98 -0.52 -0.22
C GLY A 38 -17.50 -0.31 -0.62
N GLU A 39 -17.14 -0.76 -1.81
CA GLU A 39 -15.76 -0.68 -2.34
C GLU A 39 -15.21 0.75 -2.37
N ALA A 40 -16.04 1.73 -2.80
CA ALA A 40 -15.63 3.12 -2.91
C ALA A 40 -15.23 3.72 -1.54
N SER A 41 -15.97 3.36 -0.49
CA SER A 41 -15.69 3.81 0.88
C SER A 41 -14.38 3.21 1.41
N VAL A 42 -14.21 1.90 1.24
CA VAL A 42 -13.00 1.19 1.69
C VAL A 42 -11.76 1.69 0.93
N ALA A 43 -11.86 1.88 -0.39
CA ALA A 43 -10.77 2.42 -1.19
C ALA A 43 -10.41 3.86 -0.77
N ALA A 44 -11.40 4.69 -0.46
CA ALA A 44 -11.18 6.04 0.03
C ALA A 44 -10.47 6.04 1.40
N GLY A 45 -10.87 5.17 2.33
CA GLY A 45 -10.21 4.99 3.62
C GLY A 45 -8.75 4.56 3.48
N CYS A 46 -8.49 3.55 2.63
CA CYS A 46 -7.12 3.13 2.30
C CYS A 46 -6.30 4.30 1.71
N THR A 47 -6.87 5.08 0.80
CA THR A 47 -6.20 6.22 0.17
C THR A 47 -5.84 7.30 1.19
N GLU A 48 -6.76 7.61 2.11
CA GLU A 48 -6.53 8.60 3.17
C GLU A 48 -5.43 8.15 4.15
N ILE A 49 -5.47 6.90 4.60
CA ILE A 49 -4.40 6.35 5.47
C ILE A 49 -3.05 6.36 4.76
N LEU A 50 -3.01 5.98 3.47
CA LEU A 50 -1.77 5.99 2.68
C LEU A 50 -1.18 7.41 2.60
N ARG A 51 -2.04 8.42 2.44
CA ARG A 51 -1.64 9.83 2.30
C ARG A 51 -1.20 10.46 3.62
N SER A 52 -1.92 10.16 4.70
CA SER A 52 -1.72 10.82 6.02
C SER A 52 -0.83 10.05 6.99
N GLY A 53 -0.68 8.75 6.78
CA GLY A 53 -0.05 7.86 7.78
C GLY A 53 -0.89 7.67 9.05
N SER A 54 -2.15 8.10 9.04
CA SER A 54 -2.99 8.15 10.22
C SER A 54 -3.32 6.77 10.79
N TRP A 55 -3.31 6.67 12.11
CA TRP A 55 -3.75 5.51 12.89
C TRP A 55 -5.17 5.68 13.45
N ALA A 56 -5.88 6.74 13.06
CA ALA A 56 -7.18 7.09 13.64
C ALA A 56 -8.30 6.10 13.27
N ASP A 57 -8.26 5.53 12.07
CA ASP A 57 -9.24 4.51 11.63
C ASP A 57 -8.80 3.12 12.09
N ARG A 58 -9.07 2.82 13.36
CA ARG A 58 -8.69 1.55 13.99
C ARG A 58 -9.34 0.36 13.28
N ASP A 59 -10.61 0.44 12.95
CA ASP A 59 -11.38 -0.67 12.40
C ASP A 59 -10.85 -1.05 11.02
N LEU A 60 -10.63 -0.07 10.15
CA LEU A 60 -10.01 -0.31 8.85
C LEU A 60 -8.60 -0.88 8.99
N LEU A 61 -7.77 -0.33 9.89
CA LEU A 61 -6.40 -0.81 10.09
C LEU A 61 -6.35 -2.23 10.64
N ILE A 62 -7.28 -2.65 11.49
CA ILE A 62 -7.40 -4.06 11.94
C ILE A 62 -7.74 -4.97 10.75
N VAL A 63 -8.66 -4.58 9.87
CA VAL A 63 -8.96 -5.34 8.65
C VAL A 63 -7.74 -5.47 7.76
N LEU A 64 -7.02 -4.36 7.54
CA LEU A 64 -5.85 -4.33 6.65
C LEU A 64 -4.65 -5.06 7.25
N GLY A 65 -4.37 -4.88 8.53
CA GLY A 65 -3.20 -5.40 9.24
C GLY A 65 -3.41 -6.77 9.90
N GLY A 66 -4.66 -7.13 10.20
CA GLY A 66 -5.01 -8.33 10.96
C GLY A 66 -4.39 -8.32 12.35
N ARG A 67 -3.98 -9.49 12.85
CA ARG A 67 -3.34 -9.64 14.18
C ARG A 67 -2.17 -8.68 14.40
N HIS A 68 -1.45 -8.29 13.34
CA HIS A 68 -0.35 -7.33 13.48
C HIS A 68 -0.86 -5.95 13.87
N ALA A 69 -1.98 -5.49 13.30
CA ALA A 69 -2.59 -4.23 13.70
C ALA A 69 -3.14 -4.30 15.11
N VAL A 70 -3.79 -5.41 15.50
CA VAL A 70 -4.25 -5.63 16.90
C VAL A 70 -3.07 -5.50 17.84
N GLY A 71 -1.93 -6.15 17.54
CA GLY A 71 -0.71 -6.06 18.36
C GLY A 71 -0.14 -4.64 18.45
N GLU A 72 -0.19 -3.87 17.35
CA GLU A 72 0.26 -2.46 17.37
C GLU A 72 -0.66 -1.58 18.23
N TYR A 73 -1.96 -1.79 18.19
CA TYR A 73 -2.89 -1.07 19.07
C TYR A 73 -2.81 -1.46 20.55
N ALA A 74 -2.28 -2.65 20.85
CA ALA A 74 -2.01 -3.07 22.23
C ALA A 74 -0.73 -2.44 22.81
N ARG A 75 0.11 -1.81 22.00
CA ARG A 75 1.33 -1.10 22.41
C ARG A 75 1.01 0.35 22.78
N ASP A 76 1.91 0.97 23.54
CA ASP A 76 1.85 2.38 23.83
C ASP A 76 2.00 3.23 22.57
N GLU A 77 1.38 4.41 22.56
CA GLU A 77 1.40 5.33 21.40
C GLU A 77 2.82 5.71 20.94
N PRO A 78 3.81 5.95 21.80
CA PRO A 78 5.18 6.20 21.36
C PRO A 78 5.76 5.08 20.50
N ALA A 79 5.52 3.81 20.84
CA ALA A 79 5.99 2.67 20.07
C ALA A 79 5.30 2.57 18.70
N ARG A 80 4.02 2.93 18.61
CA ARG A 80 3.32 3.03 17.31
C ARG A 80 3.88 4.16 16.44
N SER A 81 4.21 5.28 17.04
CA SER A 81 4.80 6.44 16.36
C SER A 81 6.16 6.11 15.73
N GLU A 82 7.01 5.33 16.41
CA GLU A 82 8.28 4.84 15.87
C GLU A 82 8.10 3.87 14.68
N GLN A 83 6.98 3.16 14.63
CA GLN A 83 6.61 2.23 13.57
C GLN A 83 5.51 2.78 12.66
N GLY A 84 5.43 4.10 12.52
CA GLY A 84 4.39 4.82 11.77
C GLY A 84 4.18 4.36 10.33
N TYR A 85 5.20 3.71 9.73
CA TYR A 85 5.13 3.18 8.37
C TYR A 85 4.18 1.97 8.19
N TRP A 86 3.72 1.32 9.28
CA TRP A 86 2.82 0.16 9.12
C TRP A 86 1.45 0.56 8.61
N ALA A 87 0.85 1.62 9.12
CA ALA A 87 -0.46 2.09 8.66
C ALA A 87 -0.47 2.35 7.14
N PRO A 88 0.41 3.18 6.56
CA PRO A 88 0.46 3.37 5.11
C PRO A 88 0.88 2.11 4.34
N THR A 89 1.70 1.21 4.92
CA THR A 89 2.04 -0.07 4.28
C THR A 89 0.81 -0.96 4.14
N TRP A 90 0.00 -1.07 5.19
CA TRP A 90 -1.23 -1.88 5.16
C TRP A 90 -2.29 -1.25 4.25
N ALA A 91 -2.41 0.06 4.27
CA ALA A 91 -3.31 0.80 3.38
C ALA A 91 -2.95 0.59 1.91
N ALA A 92 -1.67 0.72 1.54
CA ALA A 92 -1.21 0.40 0.19
C ALA A 92 -1.50 -1.07 -0.17
N ARG A 93 -1.31 -2.03 0.76
CA ARG A 93 -1.66 -3.43 0.54
C ARG A 93 -3.17 -3.60 0.31
N GLY A 94 -4.02 -2.87 1.03
CA GLY A 94 -5.46 -2.86 0.82
C GLY A 94 -5.84 -2.49 -0.61
N LEU A 95 -5.16 -1.52 -1.21
CA LEU A 95 -5.37 -1.09 -2.59
C LEU A 95 -5.02 -2.15 -3.65
N LEU A 96 -4.38 -3.26 -3.26
CA LEU A 96 -4.25 -4.45 -4.13
C LEU A 96 -5.59 -5.21 -4.27
N TYR A 97 -6.49 -5.08 -3.32
CA TYR A 97 -7.74 -5.85 -3.26
C TYR A 97 -8.98 -5.00 -3.57
N VAL A 98 -8.94 -3.71 -3.22
CA VAL A 98 -9.99 -2.73 -3.54
C VAL A 98 -9.38 -1.54 -4.26
N TRP A 99 -10.08 -0.97 -5.26
CA TRP A 99 -9.50 0.08 -6.08
C TRP A 99 -10.51 1.12 -6.56
N THR A 100 -10.07 2.36 -6.60
CA THR A 100 -10.67 3.43 -7.41
C THR A 100 -9.55 4.26 -8.02
N ASP A 101 -9.74 4.81 -9.21
CA ASP A 101 -8.71 5.62 -9.90
C ASP A 101 -8.30 6.87 -9.09
N LYS A 102 -9.17 7.32 -8.18
CA LYS A 102 -8.86 8.41 -7.25
C LYS A 102 -7.71 8.12 -6.30
N ALA A 103 -7.35 6.82 -6.11
CA ALA A 103 -6.22 6.43 -5.29
C ALA A 103 -4.86 6.59 -6.00
N ALA A 104 -4.83 6.66 -7.35
CA ALA A 104 -3.59 6.68 -8.13
C ALA A 104 -2.61 7.79 -7.68
N PRO A 105 -3.00 9.05 -7.47
CA PRO A 105 -2.08 10.10 -7.02
C PRO A 105 -1.41 9.79 -5.68
N ALA A 106 -2.15 9.21 -4.72
CA ALA A 106 -1.62 8.82 -3.42
C ALA A 106 -0.61 7.68 -3.53
N VAL A 107 -0.88 6.69 -4.40
CA VAL A 107 0.05 5.60 -4.68
C VAL A 107 1.33 6.11 -5.34
N VAL A 108 1.23 7.03 -6.31
CA VAL A 108 2.40 7.64 -6.97
C VAL A 108 3.23 8.45 -5.95
N ALA A 109 2.61 9.20 -5.06
CA ALA A 109 3.31 9.90 -3.99
C ALA A 109 4.03 8.93 -3.03
N ALA A 110 3.38 7.80 -2.70
CA ALA A 110 3.93 6.78 -1.80
C ALA A 110 5.19 6.07 -2.34
N LEU A 111 5.46 6.12 -3.65
CA LEU A 111 6.73 5.65 -4.24
C LEU A 111 7.96 6.43 -3.74
N ARG A 112 7.76 7.62 -3.17
CA ARG A 112 8.82 8.47 -2.58
C ARG A 112 8.83 8.47 -1.06
N HIS A 113 8.03 7.61 -0.43
CA HIS A 113 7.94 7.54 1.04
C HIS A 113 9.28 7.15 1.66
N GLU A 114 9.62 7.71 2.83
CA GLU A 114 10.86 7.43 3.56
C GLU A 114 11.02 5.93 3.87
N ALA A 115 9.95 5.28 4.34
CA ALA A 115 9.97 3.86 4.65
C ALA A 115 9.92 2.99 3.40
N TRP A 116 10.92 2.14 3.24
CA TRP A 116 11.06 1.26 2.09
C TRP A 116 9.87 0.30 1.88
N ARG A 117 9.22 -0.13 2.99
CA ARG A 117 8.05 -1.02 2.91
C ARG A 117 6.88 -0.36 2.20
N VAL A 118 6.69 0.94 2.40
CA VAL A 118 5.66 1.71 1.71
C VAL A 118 6.00 1.84 0.24
N ARG A 119 7.26 2.18 -0.11
CA ARG A 119 7.72 2.25 -1.51
C ARG A 119 7.56 0.91 -2.24
N GLU A 120 7.99 -0.20 -1.59
CA GLU A 120 7.81 -1.55 -2.15
C GLU A 120 6.34 -1.85 -2.43
N MET A 121 5.46 -1.56 -1.46
CA MET A 121 4.05 -1.85 -1.61
C MET A 121 3.38 -0.96 -2.65
N ALA A 122 3.72 0.33 -2.69
CA ALA A 122 3.25 1.25 -3.74
C ALA A 122 3.63 0.77 -5.15
N ALA A 123 4.89 0.33 -5.34
CA ALA A 123 5.33 -0.23 -6.64
C ALA A 123 4.56 -1.51 -7.02
N LYS A 124 4.18 -2.34 -6.05
CA LYS A 124 3.31 -3.51 -6.30
C LYS A 124 1.90 -3.09 -6.73
N VAL A 125 1.34 -2.05 -6.11
CA VAL A 125 0.04 -1.50 -6.51
C VAL A 125 0.11 -0.94 -7.91
N VAL A 126 1.15 -0.17 -8.24
CA VAL A 126 1.38 0.34 -9.61
C VAL A 126 1.36 -0.79 -10.63
N ALA A 127 2.08 -1.89 -10.36
CA ALA A 127 2.11 -3.05 -11.27
C ALA A 127 0.75 -3.75 -11.38
N THR A 128 -0.04 -3.78 -10.31
CA THR A 128 -1.32 -4.49 -10.28
C THR A 128 -2.45 -3.68 -10.89
N ARG A 129 -2.39 -2.34 -10.75
CA ARG A 129 -3.40 -1.40 -11.23
C ARG A 129 -3.00 -0.69 -12.52
N GLU A 130 -1.84 -1.04 -13.07
CA GLU A 130 -1.33 -0.53 -14.34
C GLU A 130 -1.29 1.01 -14.39
N ILE A 131 -0.78 1.64 -13.30
CA ILE A 131 -0.78 3.09 -13.15
C ILE A 131 0.32 3.69 -14.05
N GLY A 132 0.04 3.92 -15.35
CA GLY A 132 1.00 4.40 -16.34
C GLY A 132 1.66 5.73 -15.96
N SER A 133 0.92 6.64 -15.32
CA SER A 133 1.47 7.92 -14.84
C SER A 133 2.59 7.81 -13.79
N ALA A 134 2.85 6.60 -13.25
CA ALA A 134 3.91 6.35 -12.29
C ALA A 134 5.27 6.01 -12.95
N GLY A 135 5.34 5.88 -14.28
CA GLY A 135 6.50 5.34 -15.01
C GLY A 135 7.84 5.96 -14.60
N ASP A 136 7.96 7.28 -14.66
CA ASP A 136 9.22 7.99 -14.32
C ASP A 136 9.60 7.80 -12.84
N VAL A 137 8.60 7.81 -11.95
CA VAL A 137 8.86 7.63 -10.50
C VAL A 137 9.28 6.21 -10.19
N VAL A 138 8.68 5.22 -10.84
CA VAL A 138 9.08 3.81 -10.72
C VAL A 138 10.46 3.59 -11.33
N ALA A 139 10.80 4.23 -12.45
CA ALA A 139 12.11 4.15 -13.06
C ALA A 139 13.22 4.63 -12.09
N ALA A 140 12.96 5.72 -11.35
CA ALA A 140 13.89 6.21 -10.33
C ALA A 140 14.11 5.21 -9.17
N LEU A 141 13.19 4.28 -8.92
CA LEU A 141 13.36 3.22 -7.93
C LEU A 141 14.34 2.10 -8.38
N ALA A 142 14.85 2.15 -9.60
CA ALA A 142 15.93 1.26 -10.03
C ALA A 142 17.21 1.44 -9.17
N ASP A 143 17.41 2.65 -8.62
CA ASP A 143 18.53 2.99 -7.76
C ASP A 143 18.19 2.94 -6.26
N ASP A 144 17.04 2.39 -5.88
CA ASP A 144 16.66 2.30 -4.47
C ASP A 144 17.66 1.45 -3.68
N PRO A 145 18.11 1.89 -2.48
CA PRO A 145 19.07 1.13 -1.67
C PRO A 145 18.56 -0.27 -1.28
N VAL A 146 17.24 -0.47 -1.26
CA VAL A 146 16.63 -1.73 -0.83
C VAL A 146 16.28 -2.61 -2.03
N ALA A 147 16.93 -3.77 -2.15
CA ALA A 147 16.70 -4.70 -3.26
C ALA A 147 15.23 -5.11 -3.46
N ARG A 148 14.46 -5.23 -2.37
CA ARG A 148 13.01 -5.53 -2.47
C ARG A 148 12.22 -4.43 -3.19
N VAL A 149 12.60 -3.17 -3.00
CA VAL A 149 11.99 -2.02 -3.72
C VAL A 149 12.39 -2.09 -5.19
N ARG A 150 13.68 -2.28 -5.50
CA ARG A 150 14.16 -2.46 -6.87
C ARG A 150 13.46 -3.62 -7.59
N ALA A 151 13.25 -4.75 -6.89
CA ALA A 151 12.51 -5.88 -7.45
C ALA A 151 11.03 -5.59 -7.72
N ALA A 152 10.39 -4.77 -6.90
CA ALA A 152 9.03 -4.32 -7.13
C ALA A 152 8.96 -3.32 -8.30
N ALA A 153 9.94 -2.42 -8.39
CA ALA A 153 10.10 -1.49 -9.53
C ALA A 153 10.30 -2.25 -10.85
N ALA A 154 11.17 -3.26 -10.88
CA ALA A 154 11.38 -4.11 -12.06
C ALA A 154 10.07 -4.75 -12.55
N ARG A 155 9.24 -5.25 -11.60
CA ARG A 155 7.92 -5.78 -11.94
C ARG A 155 6.98 -4.70 -12.49
N ALA A 156 6.96 -3.52 -11.88
CA ALA A 156 6.08 -2.43 -12.29
C ALA A 156 6.47 -1.91 -13.68
N LEU A 157 7.76 -1.62 -13.91
CA LEU A 157 8.24 -1.17 -15.22
C LEU A 157 7.92 -2.16 -16.35
N ARG A 158 7.96 -3.46 -16.08
CA ARG A 158 7.58 -4.47 -17.08
C ARG A 158 6.12 -4.37 -17.51
N VAL A 159 5.25 -3.82 -16.67
CA VAL A 159 3.81 -3.69 -16.95
C VAL A 159 3.49 -2.33 -17.56
N ILE A 160 4.07 -1.24 -17.01
CA ILE A 160 3.71 0.12 -17.37
C ILE A 160 4.85 0.86 -18.07
N GLY A 161 6.02 0.24 -18.22
CA GLY A 161 7.19 0.93 -18.77
C GLY A 161 7.02 1.25 -20.27
N GLU A 162 7.57 2.37 -20.65
CA GLU A 162 7.64 2.89 -22.01
C GLU A 162 9.10 2.96 -22.48
N ALA A 163 9.33 3.31 -23.74
CA ALA A 163 10.67 3.36 -24.34
C ALA A 163 11.67 4.21 -23.52
N GLN A 164 11.23 5.32 -22.94
CA GLN A 164 12.07 6.18 -22.10
C GLN A 164 12.57 5.50 -20.81
N HIS A 165 11.92 4.43 -20.35
CA HIS A 165 12.30 3.70 -19.14
C HIS A 165 13.28 2.54 -19.41
N THR A 166 13.72 2.34 -20.65
CA THR A 166 14.59 1.22 -21.06
C THR A 166 15.89 1.17 -20.26
N SER A 167 16.51 2.33 -19.98
CA SER A 167 17.75 2.39 -19.19
C SER A 167 17.58 1.83 -17.79
N ALA A 168 16.51 2.23 -17.08
CA ALA A 168 16.20 1.72 -15.75
C ALA A 168 15.88 0.21 -15.77
N ALA A 169 15.13 -0.23 -16.78
CA ALA A 169 14.82 -1.65 -16.96
C ALA A 169 16.06 -2.50 -17.18
N LEU A 170 17.02 -2.04 -18.00
CA LEU A 170 18.29 -2.71 -18.23
C LEU A 170 19.14 -2.75 -16.95
N ALA A 171 19.20 -1.66 -16.19
CA ALA A 171 19.90 -1.64 -14.91
C ALA A 171 19.35 -2.70 -13.97
N LEU A 172 18.03 -2.82 -13.84
CA LEU A 172 17.37 -3.82 -13.03
C LEU A 172 17.58 -5.26 -13.54
N ALA A 173 17.70 -5.46 -14.84
CA ALA A 173 18.01 -6.76 -15.44
C ALA A 173 19.46 -7.22 -15.13
N HIS A 174 20.36 -6.29 -14.83
CA HIS A 174 21.77 -6.56 -14.48
C HIS A 174 22.08 -6.27 -12.99
N ASP A 175 21.04 -6.13 -12.15
CA ASP A 175 21.18 -5.84 -10.71
C ASP A 175 22.08 -6.87 -10.00
N SER A 176 22.76 -6.44 -8.95
CA SER A 176 23.58 -7.32 -8.10
C SER A 176 22.75 -8.37 -7.36
N ASP A 177 21.48 -8.06 -7.04
CA ASP A 177 20.56 -8.98 -6.35
C ASP A 177 19.86 -9.90 -7.36
N VAL A 178 19.92 -11.22 -7.10
CA VAL A 178 19.34 -12.24 -7.99
C VAL A 178 17.80 -12.12 -8.12
N GLN A 179 17.11 -11.71 -7.05
CA GLN A 179 15.66 -11.55 -7.08
C GLN A 179 15.22 -10.36 -7.92
N VAL A 180 16.04 -9.31 -7.97
CA VAL A 180 15.84 -8.15 -8.86
C VAL A 180 16.05 -8.59 -10.30
N ARG A 181 17.19 -9.26 -10.61
CA ARG A 181 17.48 -9.74 -11.98
C ARG A 181 16.38 -10.65 -12.53
N VAL A 182 15.90 -11.61 -11.75
CA VAL A 182 14.82 -12.51 -12.17
C VAL A 182 13.53 -11.77 -12.54
N ARG A 183 13.24 -10.66 -11.87
CA ARG A 183 12.07 -9.84 -12.19
C ARG A 183 12.32 -8.88 -13.36
N GLY A 184 13.55 -8.37 -13.50
CA GLY A 184 13.96 -7.46 -14.57
C GLY A 184 14.20 -8.17 -15.90
N SER A 185 14.68 -9.43 -15.90
CA SER A 185 15.03 -10.19 -17.10
C SER A 185 13.85 -10.80 -17.87
N LYS A 186 12.66 -10.85 -17.29
CA LYS A 186 11.47 -11.28 -18.02
C LYS A 186 11.13 -10.25 -19.09
N ARG A 187 11.01 -10.72 -20.35
CA ARG A 187 10.91 -9.95 -21.58
C ARG A 187 10.14 -8.63 -21.41
N TRP A 188 10.83 -7.55 -21.70
CA TRP A 188 10.28 -6.22 -21.84
C TRP A 188 9.32 -6.18 -23.04
N PRO A 189 8.10 -5.65 -22.93
CA PRO A 189 7.27 -5.40 -24.10
C PRO A 189 7.93 -4.30 -24.93
N GLY A 190 8.65 -4.69 -25.98
CA GLY A 190 9.22 -3.81 -26.97
C GLY A 190 8.28 -3.70 -28.13
#